data_fefac0415f7708a6cb9f7a230ad39229
#
_entry.id   fefac0415f7708a6cb9f7a230ad39229
#
_cell.length_a   1.000
_cell.length_b   1.000
_cell.length_c   1.000
_cell.angle_alpha   90.00
_cell.angle_beta   90.00
_cell.angle_gamma   90.00
#
_symmetry.space_group_name_H-M   'P 1'
#
loop_
_entity.id
_entity.type
_entity.pdbx_description
1 polymer ?
#
loop_
_entity_poly.entity_id
_entity_poly.type
_entity_poly.pdbx_seq_one_letter_code
_entity_poly.pdbx_strand_id
1 'polypeptide(L)'
;SSDLLGADLVVHSTTKYLNGHSDVVGGIVLTSHPQVSEDLRFLQNASGAVPGPWDSWLVLRGLKTLGVRMARHQENARVIVDWLAKHRRVTRLHYPLWEKDPGYSIAKRQMSGFGGMISFVLDCDLPRAERFVSSTKLFTLAESLGGVESLIELPAAMTHASVPPAQRAAIGIDDGLVRISVGIEHVDDLLADLDQAVTQALG
;
A
#
# COMPACT_ATOMS: atom_id res chain seq x y z
N SER A 1 1.35 -4.43 -18.85
CA SER A 1 0.52 -5.04 -17.81
C SER A 1 0.84 -6.52 -17.65
N SER A 2 0.29 -7.19 -16.63
CA SER A 2 0.63 -8.58 -16.29
C SER A 2 0.21 -9.58 -17.38
N ASP A 3 -0.83 -9.29 -18.17
CA ASP A 3 -1.24 -10.06 -19.34
C ASP A 3 -0.16 -10.06 -20.45
N LEU A 4 0.54 -8.94 -20.62
CA LEU A 4 1.68 -8.85 -21.57
C LEU A 4 2.89 -9.65 -21.08
N LEU A 5 2.93 -10.04 -19.80
CA LEU A 5 3.95 -10.90 -19.21
C LEU A 5 3.54 -12.38 -19.18
N GLY A 6 2.40 -12.74 -19.80
CA GLY A 6 1.92 -14.11 -19.95
C GLY A 6 0.95 -14.57 -18.87
N ALA A 7 0.36 -13.68 -18.08
CA ALA A 7 -0.71 -14.06 -17.15
C ALA A 7 -2.01 -14.28 -17.89
N ASP A 8 -2.66 -15.41 -17.66
CA ASP A 8 -3.97 -15.76 -18.27
C ASP A 8 -5.11 -14.95 -17.65
N LEU A 9 -4.98 -14.63 -16.36
CA LEU A 9 -5.92 -13.85 -15.56
C LEU A 9 -5.17 -12.81 -14.74
N VAL A 10 -5.65 -11.57 -14.76
CA VAL A 10 -5.16 -10.49 -13.90
C VAL A 10 -6.29 -10.01 -13.01
N VAL A 11 -6.09 -10.10 -11.69
CA VAL A 11 -7.08 -9.70 -10.69
C VAL A 11 -6.58 -8.45 -9.97
N HIS A 12 -7.43 -7.44 -9.90
CA HIS A 12 -7.16 -6.23 -9.12
C HIS A 12 -8.28 -5.95 -8.12
N SER A 13 -7.90 -5.43 -6.96
CA SER A 13 -8.84 -4.76 -6.06
C SER A 13 -9.13 -3.35 -6.60
N THR A 14 -10.38 -3.07 -6.93
CA THR A 14 -10.81 -1.71 -7.28
C THR A 14 -10.90 -0.82 -6.03
N THR A 15 -10.95 -1.40 -4.84
CA THR A 15 -10.90 -0.72 -3.55
C THR A 15 -9.63 0.14 -3.38
N LYS A 16 -8.53 -0.23 -4.05
CA LYS A 16 -7.19 0.34 -3.87
C LYS A 16 -6.89 1.41 -4.93
N TYR A 17 -5.69 1.44 -5.49
CA TYR A 17 -5.23 2.45 -6.46
C TYR A 17 -6.14 2.66 -7.66
N LEU A 18 -6.87 1.63 -8.14
CA LEU A 18 -7.71 1.77 -9.33
C LEU A 18 -8.80 2.82 -9.13
N ASN A 19 -9.55 2.73 -8.04
CA ASN A 19 -10.48 3.78 -7.64
C ASN A 19 -9.74 4.96 -6.99
N GLY A 20 -8.92 4.68 -5.95
CA GLY A 20 -7.98 5.62 -5.33
C GLY A 20 -8.61 6.70 -4.44
N HIS A 21 -9.89 6.60 -4.08
CA HIS A 21 -10.61 7.64 -3.33
C HIS A 21 -11.31 7.11 -2.07
N SER A 22 -11.01 5.88 -1.66
CA SER A 22 -11.50 5.24 -0.42
C SER A 22 -13.04 5.21 -0.28
N ASP A 23 -13.77 5.22 -1.38
CA ASP A 23 -15.23 5.30 -1.45
C ASP A 23 -15.88 4.12 -2.20
N VAL A 24 -15.09 3.08 -2.58
CA VAL A 24 -15.57 1.86 -3.23
C VAL A 24 -14.86 0.62 -2.66
N VAL A 25 -15.61 -0.44 -2.47
CA VAL A 25 -15.08 -1.79 -2.22
C VAL A 25 -15.44 -2.68 -3.40
N GLY A 26 -14.44 -3.31 -4.04
CA GLY A 26 -14.70 -4.15 -5.21
C GLY A 26 -13.46 -4.76 -5.84
N GLY A 27 -13.68 -5.48 -6.92
CA GLY A 27 -12.64 -6.14 -7.70
C GLY A 27 -12.91 -6.13 -9.19
N ILE A 28 -11.87 -6.37 -9.97
CA ILE A 28 -11.96 -6.54 -11.41
C ILE A 28 -11.05 -7.69 -11.84
N VAL A 29 -11.52 -8.48 -12.78
CA VAL A 29 -10.74 -9.54 -13.45
C VAL A 29 -10.59 -9.19 -14.92
N LEU A 30 -9.38 -9.30 -15.42
CA LEU A 30 -9.05 -9.07 -16.84
C LEU A 30 -8.48 -10.35 -17.43
N THR A 31 -8.87 -10.66 -18.65
CA THR A 31 -8.31 -11.78 -19.44
C THR A 31 -8.37 -11.44 -20.91
N SER A 32 -7.40 -11.97 -21.68
CA SER A 32 -7.40 -11.94 -23.14
C SER A 32 -7.99 -13.21 -23.75
N HIS A 33 -8.33 -14.24 -22.93
CA HIS A 33 -8.89 -15.50 -23.39
C HIS A 33 -10.42 -15.41 -23.55
N PRO A 34 -10.98 -15.55 -24.77
CA PRO A 34 -12.42 -15.39 -25.01
C PRO A 34 -13.28 -16.37 -24.18
N GLN A 35 -12.89 -17.66 -24.14
CA GLN A 35 -13.64 -18.68 -23.38
C GLN A 35 -13.65 -18.37 -21.88
N VAL A 36 -12.50 -17.99 -21.31
CA VAL A 36 -12.41 -17.62 -19.89
C VAL A 36 -13.26 -16.38 -19.60
N SER A 37 -13.28 -15.41 -20.51
CA SER A 37 -14.15 -14.23 -20.37
C SER A 37 -15.63 -14.58 -20.35
N GLU A 38 -16.05 -15.54 -21.18
CA GLU A 38 -17.43 -16.02 -21.22
C GLU A 38 -17.81 -16.77 -19.93
N ASP A 39 -16.95 -17.67 -19.49
CA ASP A 39 -17.14 -18.42 -18.24
C ASP A 39 -17.23 -17.49 -17.01
N LEU A 40 -16.37 -16.47 -16.94
CA LEU A 40 -16.39 -15.47 -15.88
C LEU A 40 -17.67 -14.64 -15.90
N ARG A 41 -18.17 -14.25 -17.08
CA ARG A 41 -19.46 -13.53 -17.20
C ARG A 41 -20.62 -14.39 -16.73
N PHE A 42 -20.61 -15.68 -17.10
CA PHE A 42 -21.61 -16.61 -16.61
C PHE A 42 -21.58 -16.73 -15.09
N LEU A 43 -20.40 -16.94 -14.50
CA LEU A 43 -20.22 -17.05 -13.04
C LEU A 43 -20.64 -15.75 -12.32
N GLN A 44 -20.24 -14.61 -12.85
CA GLN A 44 -20.62 -13.29 -12.30
C GLN A 44 -22.14 -13.16 -12.23
N ASN A 45 -22.83 -13.46 -13.33
CA ASN A 45 -24.29 -13.39 -13.39
C ASN A 45 -24.97 -14.42 -12.48
N ALA A 46 -24.50 -15.67 -12.49
CA ALA A 46 -25.08 -16.76 -11.71
C ALA A 46 -24.91 -16.57 -10.19
N SER A 47 -23.78 -16.02 -9.74
CA SER A 47 -23.49 -15.75 -8.34
C SER A 47 -24.01 -14.39 -7.85
N GLY A 48 -24.40 -13.50 -8.76
CA GLY A 48 -24.81 -12.14 -8.43
C GLY A 48 -23.64 -11.22 -8.02
N ALA A 49 -22.39 -11.58 -8.34
CA ALA A 49 -21.18 -10.79 -8.02
C ALA A 49 -21.07 -9.56 -8.95
N VAL A 50 -22.07 -8.72 -8.96
CA VAL A 50 -22.18 -7.54 -9.82
C VAL A 50 -22.03 -6.29 -8.97
N PRO A 51 -21.09 -5.38 -9.32
CA PRO A 51 -20.97 -4.11 -8.62
C PRO A 51 -22.19 -3.22 -8.87
N GLY A 52 -22.51 -2.38 -7.89
CA GLY A 52 -23.53 -1.36 -8.03
C GLY A 52 -23.18 -0.36 -9.16
N PRO A 53 -24.20 0.25 -9.81
CA PRO A 53 -23.93 1.23 -10.87
C PRO A 53 -23.19 2.47 -10.35
N TRP A 54 -23.42 2.87 -9.10
CA TRP A 54 -22.72 3.96 -8.45
C TRP A 54 -21.25 3.64 -8.22
N ASP A 55 -20.95 2.45 -7.68
CA ASP A 55 -19.57 1.98 -7.48
C ASP A 55 -18.81 1.89 -8.82
N SER A 56 -19.48 1.36 -9.85
CA SER A 56 -18.92 1.28 -11.20
C SER A 56 -18.59 2.65 -11.76
N TRP A 57 -19.47 3.64 -11.56
CA TRP A 57 -19.23 5.00 -12.01
C TRP A 57 -18.04 5.66 -11.27
N LEU A 58 -17.95 5.49 -9.95
CA LEU A 58 -16.84 6.00 -9.14
C LEU A 58 -15.51 5.39 -9.59
N VAL A 59 -15.44 4.07 -9.81
CA VAL A 59 -14.23 3.40 -10.33
C VAL A 59 -13.84 3.95 -11.70
N LEU A 60 -14.80 4.08 -12.64
CA LEU A 60 -14.52 4.65 -13.97
C LEU A 60 -14.02 6.08 -13.88
N ARG A 61 -14.53 6.86 -12.95
CA ARG A 61 -14.07 8.22 -12.68
C ARG A 61 -12.66 8.23 -12.10
N GLY A 62 -12.38 7.39 -11.10
CA GLY A 62 -11.06 7.25 -10.47
C GLY A 62 -9.98 6.81 -11.45
N LEU A 63 -10.29 5.89 -12.36
CA LEU A 63 -9.35 5.41 -13.38
C LEU A 63 -8.80 6.51 -14.29
N LYS A 64 -9.57 7.56 -14.54
CA LYS A 64 -9.14 8.68 -15.40
C LYS A 64 -7.93 9.44 -14.88
N THR A 65 -7.67 9.37 -13.57
CA THR A 65 -6.52 10.02 -12.91
C THR A 65 -5.46 9.03 -12.42
N LEU A 66 -5.62 7.73 -12.70
CA LEU A 66 -4.71 6.69 -12.19
C LEU A 66 -3.25 7.00 -12.51
N GLY A 67 -2.93 7.36 -13.76
CA GLY A 67 -1.55 7.62 -14.19
C GLY A 67 -0.88 8.75 -13.42
N VAL A 68 -1.56 9.90 -13.28
CA VAL A 68 -1.03 11.07 -12.55
C VAL A 68 -0.94 10.81 -11.04
N ARG A 69 -1.90 10.06 -10.48
CA ARG A 69 -1.86 9.66 -9.07
C ARG A 69 -0.67 8.73 -8.79
N MET A 70 -0.50 7.69 -9.60
CA MET A 70 0.61 6.75 -9.45
C MET A 70 1.97 7.44 -9.57
N ALA A 71 2.12 8.41 -10.47
CA ALA A 71 3.34 9.20 -10.58
C ALA A 71 3.62 9.98 -9.28
N ARG A 72 2.61 10.64 -8.72
CA ARG A 72 2.75 11.42 -7.48
C ARG A 72 2.98 10.54 -6.25
N HIS A 73 2.24 9.44 -6.09
CA HIS A 73 2.48 8.46 -5.03
C HIS A 73 3.94 7.99 -5.00
N GLN A 74 4.47 7.63 -6.17
CA GLN A 74 5.84 7.16 -6.31
C GLN A 74 6.87 8.26 -6.03
N GLU A 75 6.65 9.47 -6.52
CA GLU A 75 7.52 10.62 -6.26
C GLU A 75 7.63 10.89 -4.75
N ASN A 76 6.49 10.98 -4.06
CA ASN A 76 6.45 11.16 -2.61
C ASN A 76 7.11 9.99 -1.87
N ALA A 77 6.82 8.75 -2.28
CA ALA A 77 7.39 7.55 -1.66
C ALA A 77 8.93 7.53 -1.74
N ARG A 78 9.51 7.93 -2.87
CA ARG A 78 10.98 8.01 -3.02
C ARG A 78 11.61 8.95 -2.03
N VAL A 79 11.04 10.14 -1.86
CA VAL A 79 11.56 11.14 -0.90
C VAL A 79 11.46 10.62 0.53
N ILE A 80 10.34 9.98 0.88
CA ILE A 80 10.16 9.38 2.21
C ILE A 80 11.14 8.21 2.43
N VAL A 81 11.37 7.37 1.43
CA VAL A 81 12.36 6.27 1.51
C VAL A 81 13.76 6.80 1.76
N ASP A 82 14.16 7.88 1.07
CA ASP A 82 15.47 8.52 1.26
C ASP A 82 15.64 9.10 2.66
N TRP A 83 14.57 9.62 3.26
CA TRP A 83 14.54 10.10 4.64
C TRP A 83 14.61 8.93 5.63
N LEU A 84 13.77 7.90 5.47
CA LEU A 84 13.75 6.70 6.33
C LEU A 84 15.08 5.96 6.32
N ALA A 85 15.73 5.84 5.16
CA ALA A 85 17.02 5.16 5.01
C ALA A 85 18.18 5.81 5.80
N LYS A 86 18.04 7.10 6.13
CA LYS A 86 19.02 7.88 6.92
C LYS A 86 18.60 8.02 8.38
N HIS A 87 17.39 7.65 8.72
CA HIS A 87 16.84 7.90 10.04
C HIS A 87 17.36 6.87 11.06
N ARG A 88 17.99 7.34 12.16
CA ARG A 88 18.67 6.52 13.18
C ARG A 88 17.79 5.48 13.88
N ARG A 89 16.48 5.69 13.93
CA ARG A 89 15.50 4.80 14.55
C ARG A 89 14.96 3.73 13.60
N VAL A 90 15.32 3.76 12.32
CA VAL A 90 14.90 2.78 11.32
C VAL A 90 15.96 1.70 11.18
N THR A 91 15.61 0.46 11.53
CA THR A 91 16.53 -0.69 11.49
C THR A 91 16.43 -1.49 10.20
N ARG A 92 15.22 -1.51 9.60
CA ARG A 92 14.96 -2.16 8.31
C ARG A 92 13.99 -1.32 7.49
N LEU A 93 14.17 -1.38 6.17
CA LEU A 93 13.33 -0.68 5.20
C LEU A 93 13.03 -1.62 4.04
N HIS A 94 11.78 -1.68 3.62
CA HIS A 94 11.29 -2.49 2.51
C HIS A 94 10.62 -1.55 1.49
N TYR A 95 11.26 -1.41 0.35
CA TYR A 95 10.73 -0.69 -0.80
C TYR A 95 11.42 -1.18 -2.08
N PRO A 96 10.67 -1.53 -3.14
CA PRO A 96 11.24 -2.18 -4.33
C PRO A 96 12.37 -1.41 -5.01
N LEU A 97 12.40 -0.07 -4.90
CA LEU A 97 13.47 0.76 -5.47
C LEU A 97 14.65 1.00 -4.51
N TRP A 98 14.58 0.55 -3.28
CA TRP A 98 15.71 0.69 -2.36
C TRP A 98 16.78 -0.36 -2.66
N GLU A 99 18.01 0.07 -2.93
CA GLU A 99 19.09 -0.80 -3.43
C GLU A 99 19.45 -1.98 -2.51
N LYS A 100 19.17 -1.84 -1.20
CA LYS A 100 19.38 -2.91 -0.22
C LYS A 100 18.16 -3.82 -0.05
N ASP A 101 17.05 -3.57 -0.75
CA ASP A 101 15.90 -4.47 -0.75
C ASP A 101 16.27 -5.76 -1.53
N PRO A 102 15.99 -6.95 -0.97
CA PRO A 102 16.31 -8.22 -1.64
C PRO A 102 15.68 -8.35 -3.04
N GLY A 103 14.53 -7.71 -3.27
CA GLY A 103 13.81 -7.72 -4.55
C GLY A 103 14.25 -6.64 -5.55
N TYR A 104 15.18 -5.74 -5.19
CA TYR A 104 15.54 -4.57 -6.00
C TYR A 104 15.91 -4.90 -7.45
N SER A 105 16.78 -5.88 -7.66
CA SER A 105 17.25 -6.27 -9.00
C SER A 105 16.13 -6.80 -9.90
N ILE A 106 15.16 -7.49 -9.30
CA ILE A 106 13.97 -8.01 -9.98
C ILE A 106 13.02 -6.85 -10.29
N ALA A 107 12.71 -6.03 -9.29
CA ALA A 107 11.84 -4.87 -9.45
C ALA A 107 12.35 -3.92 -10.53
N LYS A 108 13.64 -3.58 -10.51
CA LYS A 108 14.28 -2.72 -11.53
C LYS A 108 14.17 -3.27 -12.95
N ARG A 109 14.13 -4.59 -13.11
CA ARG A 109 14.01 -5.24 -14.44
C ARG A 109 12.54 -5.32 -14.90
N GLN A 110 11.60 -5.51 -13.99
CA GLN A 110 10.21 -5.82 -14.32
C GLN A 110 9.25 -4.64 -14.17
N MET A 111 9.60 -3.62 -13.38
CA MET A 111 8.71 -2.51 -13.05
C MET A 111 9.23 -1.21 -13.67
N SER A 112 8.32 -0.42 -14.25
CA SER A 112 8.58 0.95 -14.70
C SER A 112 8.36 1.99 -13.62
N GLY A 113 7.69 1.60 -12.52
CA GLY A 113 7.43 2.41 -11.33
C GLY A 113 7.24 1.51 -10.11
N PHE A 114 7.47 2.02 -8.91
CA PHE A 114 7.61 1.23 -7.68
C PHE A 114 6.48 1.46 -6.67
N GLY A 115 5.52 2.32 -7.03
CA GLY A 115 4.32 2.59 -6.22
C GLY A 115 4.57 3.38 -4.95
N GLY A 116 3.52 3.48 -4.13
CA GLY A 116 3.49 4.28 -2.89
C GLY A 116 3.53 3.47 -1.59
N MET A 117 3.80 2.15 -1.65
CA MET A 117 3.82 1.30 -0.46
C MET A 117 5.23 1.19 0.11
N ILE A 118 5.39 1.52 1.39
CA ILE A 118 6.65 1.41 2.13
C ILE A 118 6.38 0.66 3.42
N SER A 119 7.27 -0.25 3.80
CA SER A 119 7.30 -0.83 5.14
C SER A 119 8.68 -0.59 5.76
N PHE A 120 8.70 -0.29 7.05
CA PHE A 120 9.95 -0.09 7.79
C PHE A 120 9.80 -0.56 9.24
N VAL A 121 10.93 -0.86 9.89
CA VAL A 121 10.95 -1.30 11.28
C VAL A 121 11.62 -0.24 12.12
N LEU A 122 10.90 0.25 13.12
CA LEU A 122 11.43 1.15 14.15
C LEU A 122 12.14 0.35 15.25
N ASP A 123 13.24 0.87 15.76
CA ASP A 123 13.95 0.35 16.93
C ASP A 123 13.19 0.72 18.21
N CYS A 124 12.09 0.02 18.46
CA CYS A 124 11.25 0.24 19.63
C CYS A 124 10.36 -0.97 19.94
N ASP A 125 9.80 -0.96 21.15
CA ASP A 125 8.76 -1.89 21.59
C ASP A 125 7.37 -1.53 21.04
N LEU A 126 6.42 -2.44 21.17
CA LEU A 126 5.05 -2.28 20.68
C LEU A 126 4.37 -1.00 21.21
N PRO A 127 4.41 -0.67 22.54
CA PRO A 127 3.78 0.55 23.04
C PRO A 127 4.31 1.85 22.43
N ARG A 128 5.60 1.89 22.10
CA ARG A 128 6.20 3.05 21.42
C ARG A 128 5.82 3.10 19.95
N ALA A 129 5.75 1.94 19.28
CA ALA A 129 5.26 1.85 17.91
C ALA A 129 3.78 2.30 17.80
N GLU A 130 2.92 1.88 18.75
CA GLU A 130 1.52 2.34 18.85
C GLU A 130 1.45 3.86 19.05
N ARG A 131 2.30 4.42 19.93
CA ARG A 131 2.38 5.88 20.11
C ARG A 131 2.80 6.59 18.84
N PHE A 132 3.78 6.04 18.10
CA PHE A 132 4.23 6.62 16.85
C PHE A 132 3.08 6.72 15.84
N VAL A 133 2.41 5.60 15.54
CA VAL A 133 1.33 5.61 14.53
C VAL A 133 0.10 6.41 14.97
N SER A 134 -0.12 6.57 16.27
CA SER A 134 -1.20 7.39 16.83
C SER A 134 -0.86 8.88 16.90
N SER A 135 0.41 9.25 16.73
CA SER A 135 0.88 10.65 16.80
C SER A 135 0.93 11.33 15.43
N THR A 136 0.73 10.60 14.35
CA THR A 136 0.61 11.18 13.02
C THR A 136 -0.66 12.02 12.88
N LYS A 137 -0.60 13.08 12.07
CA LYS A 137 -1.70 14.06 11.87
C LYS A 137 -2.23 14.04 10.44
N LEU A 138 -1.36 13.76 9.48
CA LEU A 138 -1.70 13.63 8.05
C LEU A 138 -1.84 12.16 7.65
N PHE A 139 -0.91 11.30 8.10
CA PHE A 139 -1.10 9.87 7.93
C PHE A 139 -2.23 9.40 8.82
N THR A 140 -3.33 8.98 8.21
CA THR A 140 -4.46 8.41 8.95
C THR A 140 -4.14 6.98 9.39
N LEU A 141 -4.28 6.70 10.70
CA LEU A 141 -4.14 5.35 11.24
C LEU A 141 -5.32 4.50 10.79
N ALA A 142 -5.11 3.68 9.79
CA ALA A 142 -6.13 2.82 9.21
C ALA A 142 -5.50 1.68 8.42
N GLU A 143 -6.23 0.58 8.31
CA GLU A 143 -5.98 -0.45 7.31
C GLU A 143 -6.32 0.07 5.92
N SER A 144 -5.99 -0.71 4.88
CA SER A 144 -6.15 -0.36 3.48
C SER A 144 -4.91 0.33 2.89
N LEU A 145 -5.01 0.76 1.64
CA LEU A 145 -3.91 1.40 0.89
C LEU A 145 -4.42 2.00 -0.43
N GLY A 146 -3.61 2.83 -1.05
CA GLY A 146 -3.79 3.26 -2.44
C GLY A 146 -4.77 4.39 -2.65
N GLY A 147 -5.29 4.99 -1.57
CA GLY A 147 -6.05 6.23 -1.61
C GLY A 147 -5.17 7.44 -1.89
N VAL A 148 -5.80 8.57 -2.27
CA VAL A 148 -5.12 9.86 -2.44
C VAL A 148 -4.57 10.38 -1.12
N GLU A 149 -5.18 9.99 0.01
CA GLU A 149 -4.72 10.24 1.36
C GLU A 149 -3.61 9.26 1.78
N SER A 150 -2.71 9.71 2.62
CA SER A 150 -1.68 8.90 3.25
C SER A 150 -2.25 8.09 4.42
N LEU A 151 -1.98 6.79 4.42
CA LEU A 151 -2.39 5.86 5.49
C LEU A 151 -1.16 5.26 6.18
N ILE A 152 -1.32 4.98 7.47
CA ILE A 152 -0.32 4.30 8.29
C ILE A 152 -0.97 3.17 9.08
N GLU A 153 -0.29 2.03 9.19
CA GLU A 153 -0.73 0.93 10.04
C GLU A 153 0.42 0.28 10.80
N LEU A 154 0.07 -0.35 11.91
CA LEU A 154 0.94 -1.18 12.73
C LEU A 154 0.46 -2.64 12.64
N PRO A 155 1.03 -3.46 11.73
CA PRO A 155 0.53 -4.82 11.49
C PRO A 155 0.44 -5.67 12.75
N ALA A 156 1.38 -5.53 13.69
CA ALA A 156 1.41 -6.31 14.94
C ALA A 156 0.18 -6.07 15.84
N ALA A 157 -0.38 -4.85 15.84
CA ALA A 157 -1.54 -4.47 16.64
C ALA A 157 -2.86 -4.44 15.86
N MET A 158 -2.80 -4.50 14.52
CA MET A 158 -3.97 -4.37 13.63
C MET A 158 -4.20 -5.64 12.83
N THR A 159 -3.71 -5.74 11.61
CA THR A 159 -3.98 -6.85 10.67
C THR A 159 -3.51 -8.22 11.17
N HIS A 160 -2.51 -8.28 12.05
CA HIS A 160 -1.94 -9.51 12.60
C HIS A 160 -2.06 -9.61 14.13
N ALA A 161 -2.94 -8.84 14.76
CA ALA A 161 -3.15 -8.85 16.21
C ALA A 161 -3.56 -10.23 16.76
N SER A 162 -4.30 -11.03 15.96
CA SER A 162 -4.72 -12.38 16.33
C SER A 162 -3.61 -13.44 16.21
N VAL A 163 -2.47 -13.10 15.58
CA VAL A 163 -1.34 -14.03 15.39
C VAL A 163 -0.43 -13.96 16.61
N PRO A 164 -0.09 -15.11 17.24
CA PRO A 164 0.82 -15.13 18.39
C PRO A 164 2.18 -14.47 18.09
N PRO A 165 2.79 -13.75 19.06
CA PRO A 165 4.03 -12.99 18.84
C PRO A 165 5.18 -13.81 18.24
N ALA A 166 5.37 -15.06 18.69
CA ALA A 166 6.41 -15.94 18.15
C ALA A 166 6.19 -16.29 16.67
N GLN A 167 4.93 -16.45 16.26
CA GLN A 167 4.59 -16.69 14.84
C GLN A 167 4.73 -15.43 14.00
N ARG A 168 4.35 -14.26 14.53
CA ARG A 168 4.59 -12.97 13.87
C ARG A 168 6.09 -12.75 13.60
N ALA A 169 6.92 -12.96 14.61
CA ALA A 169 8.37 -12.85 14.47
C ALA A 169 8.94 -13.81 13.41
N ALA A 170 8.45 -15.05 13.36
CA ALA A 170 8.88 -16.06 12.39
C ALA A 170 8.58 -15.66 10.93
N ILE A 171 7.52 -14.88 10.68
CA ILE A 171 7.15 -14.35 9.36
C ILE A 171 7.64 -12.91 9.11
N GLY A 172 8.48 -12.38 10.01
CA GLY A 172 9.10 -11.05 9.87
C GLY A 172 8.23 -9.87 10.27
N ILE A 173 7.13 -10.11 11.00
CA ILE A 173 6.28 -9.06 11.56
C ILE A 173 6.73 -8.76 12.98
N ASP A 174 7.68 -7.85 13.10
CA ASP A 174 8.18 -7.34 14.37
C ASP A 174 7.20 -6.33 14.99
N ASP A 175 7.34 -6.10 16.30
CA ASP A 175 6.50 -5.14 17.03
C ASP A 175 6.68 -3.70 16.53
N GLY A 176 7.86 -3.35 16.02
CA GLY A 176 8.16 -2.05 15.42
C GLY A 176 7.90 -1.95 13.92
N LEU A 177 7.32 -2.99 13.27
CA LEU A 177 7.02 -2.94 11.85
C LEU A 177 5.85 -2.01 11.58
N VAL A 178 6.09 -0.99 10.76
CA VAL A 178 5.11 -0.02 10.29
C VAL A 178 4.95 -0.15 8.77
N ARG A 179 3.73 -0.09 8.27
CA ARG A 179 3.43 0.03 6.84
C ARG A 179 2.77 1.37 6.57
N ILE A 180 3.22 2.07 5.54
CA ILE A 180 2.58 3.29 5.05
C ILE A 180 2.16 3.13 3.59
N SER A 181 0.99 3.68 3.28
CA SER A 181 0.52 3.94 1.93
C SER A 181 0.64 5.43 1.70
N VAL A 182 1.64 5.82 0.94
CA VAL A 182 1.94 7.24 0.71
C VAL A 182 0.94 7.83 -0.27
N GLY A 183 0.27 8.90 0.12
CA GLY A 183 -0.70 9.64 -0.68
C GLY A 183 -0.07 10.66 -1.64
N ILE A 184 -0.90 11.61 -2.09
CA ILE A 184 -0.50 12.63 -3.06
C ILE A 184 -0.36 14.04 -2.46
N GLU A 185 -0.38 14.16 -1.15
CA GLU A 185 -0.19 15.40 -0.39
C GLU A 185 1.20 16.01 -0.67
N HIS A 186 1.44 17.19 -0.18
CA HIS A 186 2.77 17.80 -0.30
C HIS A 186 3.80 17.00 0.50
N VAL A 187 4.90 16.61 -0.12
CA VAL A 187 5.86 15.69 0.48
C VAL A 187 6.55 16.24 1.73
N ASP A 188 6.80 17.54 1.79
CA ASP A 188 7.41 18.16 2.97
C ASP A 188 6.48 18.10 4.19
N ASP A 189 5.17 18.21 3.98
CA ASP A 189 4.17 18.04 5.04
C ASP A 189 4.14 16.62 5.57
N LEU A 190 4.23 15.62 4.67
CA LEU A 190 4.32 14.22 5.03
C LEU A 190 5.60 13.91 5.82
N LEU A 191 6.74 14.46 5.42
CA LEU A 191 8.00 14.32 6.15
C LEU A 191 7.92 14.96 7.54
N ALA A 192 7.37 16.18 7.63
CA ALA A 192 7.19 16.87 8.90
C ALA A 192 6.27 16.09 9.85
N ASP A 193 5.23 15.46 9.31
CA ASP A 193 4.31 14.62 10.10
C ASP A 193 5.01 13.36 10.66
N LEU A 194 5.79 12.66 9.85
CA LEU A 194 6.57 11.51 10.31
C LEU A 194 7.64 11.91 11.33
N ASP A 195 8.35 13.01 11.12
CA ASP A 195 9.41 13.49 12.00
C ASP A 195 8.88 13.88 13.39
N GLN A 196 7.78 14.65 13.41
CA GLN A 196 7.14 15.01 14.70
C GLN A 196 6.61 13.78 15.44
N ALA A 197 6.04 12.79 14.72
CA ALA A 197 5.52 11.57 15.32
C ALA A 197 6.65 10.70 15.92
N VAL A 198 7.79 10.57 15.22
CA VAL A 198 8.99 9.89 15.75
C VAL A 198 9.50 10.60 17.00
N THR A 199 9.59 11.93 16.97
CA THR A 199 10.04 12.73 18.12
C THR A 199 9.15 12.54 19.33
N GLN A 200 7.82 12.52 19.16
CA GLN A 200 6.88 12.30 20.24
C GLN A 200 6.92 10.88 20.83
N ALA A 201 7.17 9.88 20.00
CA ALA A 201 7.12 8.48 20.42
C ALA A 201 8.45 7.93 20.93
N LEU A 202 9.56 8.39 20.32
CA LEU A 202 10.88 7.78 20.52
C LEU A 202 11.95 8.75 21.05
N GLY A 203 11.64 10.03 21.11
CA GLY A 203 12.25 11.19 21.78
C GLY A 203 13.72 11.33 21.71
#